data_05c43fae990b56bf97c660d36bdd3e70
#
_entry.id   05c43fae990b56bf97c660d36bdd3e70
#
_cell.length_a   1.000
_cell.length_b   1.000
_cell.length_c   1.000
_cell.angle_alpha   90.00
_cell.angle_beta   90.00
_cell.angle_gamma   90.00
#
_symmetry.space_group_name_H-M   'P 1'
#
loop_
_entity.id
_entity.type
_entity.pdbx_description
1 polymer ?
#
loop_
_entity_poly.entity_id
_entity_poly.type
_entity_poly.pdbx_seq_one_letter_code
_entity_poly.pdbx_strand_id
1 'polypeptide(L)'
;VLPLYERLAQIGPDTWGKPREVRSCQPLLAMSDRPRVVPDARVVRIDERHFEPYFRAAVAMYTEEVGVSPLDSGDGYRRHMLELVRQGRGLGIVDDGDVRWKSDVAVTWGNVCQIQGVWMDPAWRGRGMAAPAMAAVVELARRDHDTVSLYVNDFNTRALRIYRRVGFERVGTMATLLY
;
A
#
# COMPACT_ATOMS: atom_id res chain seq x y z
N VAL A 1 19.95 3.60 2.83
CA VAL A 1 18.75 3.80 3.69
C VAL A 1 19.01 3.33 5.11
N LEU A 2 19.59 2.11 5.32
CA LEU A 2 19.88 1.60 6.66
C LEU A 2 20.79 2.52 7.49
N PRO A 3 21.91 3.09 6.97
CA PRO A 3 22.75 4.00 7.77
C PRO A 3 22.02 5.26 8.21
N LEU A 4 21.11 5.80 7.38
CA LEU A 4 20.29 6.95 7.76
C LEU A 4 19.29 6.59 8.86
N TYR A 5 18.64 5.42 8.72
CA TYR A 5 17.73 4.89 9.72
C TYR A 5 18.42 4.72 11.10
N GLU A 6 19.59 4.08 11.14
CA GLU A 6 20.35 3.87 12.37
C GLU A 6 20.68 5.21 13.07
N ARG A 7 21.08 6.22 12.28
CA ARG A 7 21.36 7.54 12.79
C ARG A 7 20.12 8.27 13.29
N LEU A 8 18.99 8.17 12.58
CA LEU A 8 17.70 8.72 13.03
C LEU A 8 17.19 8.02 14.30
N ALA A 9 17.38 6.71 14.40
CA ALA A 9 17.01 5.94 15.59
C ALA A 9 17.83 6.33 16.84
N GLN A 10 19.07 6.81 16.65
CA GLN A 10 19.92 7.31 17.74
C GLN A 10 19.52 8.71 18.23
N ILE A 11 19.22 9.63 17.30
CA ILE A 11 18.91 11.04 17.64
C ILE A 11 17.41 11.30 17.84
N GLY A 12 16.56 10.45 17.28
CA GLY A 12 15.11 10.61 17.32
C GLY A 12 14.51 10.66 18.72
N PRO A 13 14.93 9.81 19.68
CA PRO A 13 14.41 9.82 21.04
C PRO A 13 14.54 11.15 21.77
N ASP A 14 15.59 11.92 21.49
CA ASP A 14 15.82 13.23 22.10
C ASP A 14 14.93 14.32 21.47
N THR A 15 14.48 14.13 20.23
CA THR A 15 13.71 15.13 19.48
C THR A 15 12.22 14.82 19.46
N TRP A 16 11.84 13.54 19.28
CA TRP A 16 10.45 13.10 19.07
C TRP A 16 9.95 12.10 20.12
N GLY A 17 10.76 11.80 21.14
CA GLY A 17 10.48 10.76 22.13
C GLY A 17 10.76 9.35 21.59
N LYS A 18 10.43 8.33 22.38
CA LYS A 18 10.62 6.94 21.96
C LYS A 18 9.59 6.54 20.91
N PRO A 19 10.00 5.94 19.79
CA PRO A 19 9.06 5.43 18.82
C PRO A 19 8.19 4.34 19.44
N ARG A 20 6.91 4.35 19.12
CA ARG A 20 5.94 3.33 19.52
C ARG A 20 6.29 1.96 18.92
N GLU A 21 6.76 1.96 17.69
CA GLU A 21 7.14 0.77 16.96
C GLU A 21 8.35 1.04 16.05
N VAL A 22 9.23 0.07 15.96
CA VAL A 22 10.42 0.09 15.10
C VAL A 22 10.34 -1.08 14.13
N ARG A 23 10.21 -0.77 12.83
CA ARG A 23 10.21 -1.74 11.73
C ARG A 23 11.55 -1.65 11.00
N SER A 24 12.55 -2.36 11.50
CA SER A 24 13.93 -2.24 11.03
C SER A 24 14.20 -2.88 9.67
N CYS A 25 13.35 -3.81 9.24
CA CYS A 25 13.52 -4.54 7.99
C CYS A 25 12.21 -4.63 7.21
N GLN A 26 12.09 -3.79 6.18
CA GLN A 26 10.99 -3.82 5.25
C GLN A 26 11.55 -3.98 3.82
N PRO A 27 11.51 -5.20 3.24
CA PRO A 27 11.90 -5.40 1.85
C PRO A 27 11.25 -4.38 0.92
N LEU A 28 12.07 -3.62 0.20
CA LEU A 28 11.64 -2.77 -0.92
C LEU A 28 11.66 -3.63 -2.17
N LEU A 29 10.50 -3.72 -2.80
CA LEU A 29 10.27 -4.51 -4.00
C LEU A 29 9.93 -3.58 -5.16
N ALA A 30 10.37 -3.93 -6.37
CA ALA A 30 10.03 -3.20 -7.58
C ALA A 30 9.85 -4.15 -8.77
N MET A 31 9.14 -3.66 -9.77
CA MET A 31 9.03 -4.30 -11.07
C MET A 31 8.81 -3.29 -12.18
N SER A 32 9.37 -3.58 -13.37
CA SER A 32 9.23 -2.78 -14.58
C SER A 32 8.65 -3.59 -15.76
N ASP A 33 8.53 -4.89 -15.59
CA ASP A 33 7.97 -5.81 -16.58
C ASP A 33 6.45 -5.97 -16.42
N ARG A 34 5.85 -6.72 -17.36
CA ARG A 34 4.44 -7.12 -17.24
C ARG A 34 4.27 -8.11 -16.08
N PRO A 35 3.13 -8.06 -15.39
CA PRO A 35 2.82 -9.05 -14.35
C PRO A 35 2.86 -10.50 -14.89
N ARG A 36 3.38 -11.41 -14.08
CA ARG A 36 3.43 -12.86 -14.37
C ARG A 36 2.10 -13.58 -14.12
N VAL A 37 1.11 -12.85 -13.61
CA VAL A 37 -0.22 -13.34 -13.25
C VAL A 37 -1.24 -12.59 -14.09
N VAL A 38 -2.28 -13.28 -14.55
CA VAL A 38 -3.39 -12.66 -15.28
C VAL A 38 -4.09 -11.65 -14.36
N PRO A 39 -4.21 -10.38 -14.79
CA PRO A 39 -4.84 -9.33 -14.01
C PRO A 39 -6.33 -9.58 -13.78
N ASP A 40 -6.83 -9.17 -12.62
CA ASP A 40 -8.27 -9.17 -12.33
C ASP A 40 -8.91 -7.91 -12.93
N ALA A 41 -9.72 -8.10 -13.97
CA ALA A 41 -10.38 -7.01 -14.70
C ALA A 41 -11.37 -6.18 -13.86
N ARG A 42 -11.73 -6.63 -12.64
CA ARG A 42 -12.60 -5.89 -11.72
C ARG A 42 -11.88 -4.76 -10.98
N VAL A 43 -10.55 -4.76 -10.97
CA VAL A 43 -9.79 -3.65 -10.38
C VAL A 43 -9.93 -2.42 -11.26
N VAL A 44 -10.44 -1.35 -10.67
CA VAL A 44 -10.65 -0.06 -11.34
C VAL A 44 -10.07 1.09 -10.53
N ARG A 45 -9.91 2.25 -11.18
CA ARG A 45 -9.68 3.51 -10.45
C ARG A 45 -10.97 3.87 -9.73
N ILE A 46 -10.86 4.15 -8.44
CA ILE A 46 -12.00 4.56 -7.60
C ILE A 46 -12.36 6.00 -7.94
N ASP A 47 -13.64 6.25 -8.12
CA ASP A 47 -14.22 7.59 -8.28
C ASP A 47 -14.85 8.09 -6.98
N GLU A 48 -15.24 9.38 -6.95
CA GLU A 48 -15.81 10.00 -5.75
C GLU A 48 -17.13 9.36 -5.31
N ARG A 49 -17.89 8.71 -6.21
CA ARG A 49 -19.13 8.00 -5.85
C ARG A 49 -18.86 6.80 -4.93
N HIS A 50 -17.70 6.21 -5.05
CA HIS A 50 -17.26 5.07 -4.25
C HIS A 50 -16.30 5.47 -3.12
N PHE A 51 -16.16 6.78 -2.86
CA PHE A 51 -15.23 7.27 -1.84
C PHE A 51 -15.55 6.73 -0.44
N GLU A 52 -16.81 6.76 -0.01
CA GLU A 52 -17.17 6.32 1.34
C GLU A 52 -16.83 4.85 1.62
N PRO A 53 -17.21 3.87 0.77
CA PRO A 53 -16.77 2.49 0.96
C PRO A 53 -15.25 2.33 0.85
N TYR A 54 -14.58 3.08 -0.02
CA TYR A 54 -13.13 3.08 -0.13
C TYR A 54 -12.44 3.64 1.12
N PHE A 55 -12.99 4.70 1.69
CA PHE A 55 -12.49 5.29 2.92
C PHE A 55 -12.67 4.34 4.12
N ARG A 56 -13.82 3.65 4.22
CA ARG A 56 -14.01 2.60 5.25
C ARG A 56 -12.95 1.50 5.13
N ALA A 57 -12.66 1.02 3.92
CA ALA A 57 -11.61 0.05 3.67
C ALA A 57 -10.20 0.59 4.05
N ALA A 58 -9.94 1.88 3.78
CA ALA A 58 -8.68 2.53 4.16
C ALA A 58 -8.50 2.63 5.68
N VAL A 59 -9.58 2.98 6.40
CA VAL A 59 -9.57 3.01 7.88
C VAL A 59 -9.35 1.60 8.45
N ALA A 60 -10.06 0.60 7.92
CA ALA A 60 -9.90 -0.79 8.33
C ALA A 60 -8.46 -1.29 8.11
N MET A 61 -7.89 -1.02 6.94
CA MET A 61 -6.49 -1.34 6.61
C MET A 61 -5.52 -0.68 7.58
N TYR A 62 -5.65 0.63 7.80
CA TYR A 62 -4.76 1.38 8.69
C TYR A 62 -4.82 0.85 10.12
N THR A 63 -6.03 0.63 10.63
CA THR A 63 -6.24 0.10 11.98
C THR A 63 -5.65 -1.30 12.14
N GLU A 64 -5.83 -2.17 11.12
CA GLU A 64 -5.25 -3.53 11.12
C GLU A 64 -3.70 -3.50 11.10
N GLU A 65 -3.11 -2.56 10.34
CA GLU A 65 -1.64 -2.49 10.17
C GLU A 65 -0.94 -1.73 11.29
N VAL A 66 -1.55 -0.66 11.78
CA VAL A 66 -0.91 0.30 12.70
C VAL A 66 -1.41 0.13 14.14
N GLY A 67 -2.55 -0.54 14.34
CA GLY A 67 -3.11 -0.83 15.67
C GLY A 67 -3.84 0.34 16.33
N VAL A 68 -3.98 1.50 15.64
CA VAL A 68 -4.75 2.67 16.09
C VAL A 68 -5.60 3.19 14.96
N SER A 69 -6.71 3.86 15.29
CA SER A 69 -7.57 4.46 14.27
C SER A 69 -6.91 5.72 13.67
N PRO A 70 -6.87 5.87 12.33
CA PRO A 70 -6.41 7.11 11.73
C PRO A 70 -7.36 8.29 11.97
N LEU A 71 -8.55 8.04 12.51
CA LEU A 71 -9.56 9.06 12.82
C LEU A 71 -9.29 9.76 14.15
N ASP A 72 -8.46 9.18 15.01
CA ASP A 72 -8.11 9.75 16.33
C ASP A 72 -7.33 11.08 16.19
N SER A 73 -6.71 11.30 15.02
CA SER A 73 -5.95 12.52 14.70
C SER A 73 -6.77 13.55 13.89
N GLY A 74 -8.10 13.39 13.82
CA GLY A 74 -9.00 14.29 13.09
C GLY A 74 -9.10 13.98 11.58
N ASP A 75 -9.56 14.97 10.78
CA ASP A 75 -9.95 14.76 9.38
C ASP A 75 -8.80 14.69 8.36
N GLY A 76 -7.56 14.77 8.82
CA GLY A 76 -6.38 14.80 7.94
C GLY A 76 -6.30 13.57 7.02
N TYR A 77 -6.52 12.39 7.57
CA TYR A 77 -6.51 11.14 6.83
C TYR A 77 -7.63 11.06 5.78
N ARG A 78 -8.84 11.50 6.14
CA ARG A 78 -9.97 11.54 5.20
C ARG A 78 -9.68 12.45 4.01
N ARG A 79 -9.17 13.66 4.26
CA ARG A 79 -8.79 14.61 3.20
C ARG A 79 -7.71 14.05 2.28
N HIS A 80 -6.69 13.41 2.87
CA HIS A 80 -5.64 12.76 2.10
C HIS A 80 -6.19 11.65 1.18
N MET A 81 -7.05 10.78 1.71
CA MET A 81 -7.65 9.69 0.92
C MET A 81 -8.56 10.21 -0.20
N LEU A 82 -9.34 11.27 0.07
CA LEU A 82 -10.18 11.90 -0.95
C LEU A 82 -9.33 12.51 -2.08
N GLU A 83 -8.22 13.14 -1.73
CA GLU A 83 -7.31 13.71 -2.72
C GLU A 83 -6.68 12.62 -3.61
N LEU A 84 -6.28 11.49 -3.04
CA LEU A 84 -5.80 10.34 -3.84
C LEU A 84 -6.88 9.83 -4.81
N VAL A 85 -8.13 9.76 -4.39
CA VAL A 85 -9.25 9.36 -5.26
C VAL A 85 -9.46 10.38 -6.37
N ARG A 86 -9.47 11.67 -6.07
CA ARG A 86 -9.62 12.77 -7.07
C ARG A 86 -8.50 12.78 -8.11
N GLN A 87 -7.29 12.41 -7.70
CA GLN A 87 -6.15 12.26 -8.60
C GLN A 87 -6.16 10.94 -9.39
N GLY A 88 -7.19 10.09 -9.24
CA GLY A 88 -7.27 8.78 -9.88
C GLY A 88 -6.22 7.78 -9.36
N ARG A 89 -5.69 8.00 -8.14
CA ARG A 89 -4.61 7.21 -7.53
C ARG A 89 -5.11 6.13 -6.57
N GLY A 90 -6.39 6.15 -6.21
CA GLY A 90 -7.07 5.07 -5.49
C GLY A 90 -7.49 3.96 -6.45
N LEU A 91 -7.14 2.72 -6.15
CA LEU A 91 -7.45 1.54 -6.96
C LEU A 91 -8.21 0.52 -6.10
N GLY A 92 -9.22 -0.13 -6.68
CA GLY A 92 -10.00 -1.09 -5.89
C GLY A 92 -10.91 -2.00 -6.70
N ILE A 93 -11.45 -3.00 -6.02
CA ILE A 93 -12.57 -3.82 -6.49
C ILE A 93 -13.80 -3.40 -5.67
N VAL A 94 -14.83 -2.93 -6.37
CA VAL A 94 -16.14 -2.63 -5.77
C VAL A 94 -17.09 -3.79 -6.10
N ASP A 95 -17.72 -4.34 -5.07
CA ASP A 95 -18.69 -5.43 -5.19
C ASP A 95 -19.82 -5.18 -4.22
N ASP A 96 -21.06 -5.17 -4.74
CA ASP A 96 -22.28 -4.87 -3.98
C ASP A 96 -22.17 -3.57 -3.12
N GLY A 97 -21.59 -2.51 -3.72
CA GLY A 97 -21.43 -1.21 -3.08
C GLY A 97 -20.31 -1.12 -2.03
N ASP A 98 -19.62 -2.21 -1.73
CA ASP A 98 -18.48 -2.25 -0.82
C ASP A 98 -17.15 -2.46 -1.55
N VAL A 99 -16.07 -1.94 -0.95
CA VAL A 99 -14.72 -2.16 -1.46
C VAL A 99 -14.16 -3.46 -0.88
N ARG A 100 -13.87 -4.43 -1.76
CA ARG A 100 -13.33 -5.75 -1.41
C ARG A 100 -11.82 -5.83 -1.52
N TRP A 101 -11.23 -4.98 -2.36
CA TRP A 101 -9.79 -4.79 -2.50
C TRP A 101 -9.51 -3.30 -2.63
N LYS A 102 -8.44 -2.84 -1.99
CA LYS A 102 -7.93 -1.48 -2.18
C LYS A 102 -6.42 -1.45 -2.24
N SER A 103 -5.90 -0.46 -2.94
CA SER A 103 -4.52 -0.02 -2.90
C SER A 103 -4.42 1.42 -3.40
N ASP A 104 -3.32 2.09 -3.10
CA ASP A 104 -3.07 3.47 -3.50
C ASP A 104 -1.77 3.59 -4.28
N VAL A 105 -1.74 4.40 -5.32
CA VAL A 105 -0.49 4.98 -5.86
C VAL A 105 -0.13 6.16 -4.95
N ALA A 106 0.54 5.89 -3.83
CA ALA A 106 0.73 6.87 -2.76
C ALA A 106 1.81 7.91 -3.08
N VAL A 107 2.93 7.48 -3.64
CA VAL A 107 4.07 8.34 -3.97
C VAL A 107 4.46 8.15 -5.43
N THR A 108 4.84 9.24 -6.08
CA THR A 108 5.38 9.22 -7.46
C THR A 108 6.63 10.09 -7.52
N TRP A 109 7.63 9.64 -8.27
CA TRP A 109 8.84 10.39 -8.55
C TRP A 109 9.39 10.03 -9.93
N GLY A 110 9.39 10.98 -10.87
CA GLY A 110 9.74 10.69 -12.26
C GLY A 110 8.89 9.55 -12.82
N ASN A 111 9.52 8.51 -13.34
CA ASN A 111 8.87 7.35 -13.92
C ASN A 111 8.61 6.21 -12.90
N VAL A 112 8.76 6.47 -11.61
CA VAL A 112 8.56 5.49 -10.54
C VAL A 112 7.34 5.85 -9.71
N CYS A 113 6.51 4.86 -9.41
CA CYS A 113 5.46 5.00 -8.40
C CYS A 113 5.62 3.97 -7.27
N GLN A 114 5.02 4.28 -6.13
CA GLN A 114 5.00 3.39 -4.98
C GLN A 114 3.55 3.08 -4.58
N ILE A 115 3.24 1.79 -4.57
CA ILE A 115 1.95 1.27 -4.10
C ILE A 115 1.99 1.13 -2.58
N GLN A 116 0.95 1.62 -1.93
CA GLN A 116 0.74 1.51 -0.49
C GLN A 116 -0.71 1.12 -0.19
N GLY A 117 -1.02 0.91 1.07
CA GLY A 117 -2.37 0.68 1.55
C GLY A 117 -3.07 -0.53 0.93
N VAL A 118 -2.31 -1.59 0.62
CA VAL A 118 -2.85 -2.81 0.03
C VAL A 118 -3.66 -3.57 1.07
N TRP A 119 -4.94 -3.70 0.80
CA TRP A 119 -5.86 -4.39 1.71
C TRP A 119 -6.91 -5.20 0.95
N MET A 120 -7.34 -6.29 1.55
CA MET A 120 -8.44 -7.12 1.08
C MET A 120 -9.41 -7.37 2.22
N ASP A 121 -10.70 -7.23 1.93
CA ASP A 121 -11.77 -7.60 2.85
C ASP A 121 -11.51 -8.99 3.45
N PRO A 122 -11.52 -9.14 4.80
CA PRO A 122 -11.29 -10.41 5.46
C PRO A 122 -12.14 -11.57 4.91
N ALA A 123 -13.40 -11.31 4.55
CA ALA A 123 -14.29 -12.30 3.97
C ALA A 123 -13.85 -12.80 2.57
N TRP A 124 -12.98 -12.05 1.89
CA TRP A 124 -12.48 -12.37 0.55
C TRP A 124 -11.08 -12.98 0.57
N ARG A 125 -10.43 -13.02 1.72
CA ARG A 125 -9.07 -13.59 1.89
C ARG A 125 -9.08 -15.12 1.67
N GLY A 126 -7.94 -15.66 1.27
CA GLY A 126 -7.77 -17.11 1.07
C GLY A 126 -8.32 -17.66 -0.24
N ARG A 127 -8.97 -16.84 -1.08
CA ARG A 127 -9.60 -17.25 -2.36
C ARG A 127 -8.69 -17.11 -3.57
N GLY A 128 -7.39 -16.85 -3.39
CA GLY A 128 -6.43 -16.71 -4.49
C GLY A 128 -6.49 -15.38 -5.25
N MET A 129 -7.32 -14.44 -4.84
CA MET A 129 -7.63 -13.21 -5.58
C MET A 129 -6.57 -12.11 -5.47
N ALA A 130 -5.74 -12.13 -4.42
CA ALA A 130 -4.80 -11.04 -4.15
C ALA A 130 -3.72 -10.88 -5.23
N ALA A 131 -3.21 -11.97 -5.81
CA ALA A 131 -2.21 -11.87 -6.86
C ALA A 131 -2.79 -11.34 -8.18
N PRO A 132 -3.95 -11.80 -8.69
CA PRO A 132 -4.64 -11.18 -9.82
C PRO A 132 -4.98 -9.70 -9.60
N ALA A 133 -5.48 -9.33 -8.41
CA ALA A 133 -5.79 -7.94 -8.08
C ALA A 133 -4.52 -7.06 -8.10
N MET A 134 -3.43 -7.52 -7.49
CA MET A 134 -2.16 -6.80 -7.52
C MET A 134 -1.56 -6.70 -8.93
N ALA A 135 -1.73 -7.72 -9.76
CA ALA A 135 -1.34 -7.67 -11.17
C ALA A 135 -2.08 -6.57 -11.93
N ALA A 136 -3.39 -6.42 -11.70
CA ALA A 136 -4.18 -5.35 -12.30
C ALA A 136 -3.76 -3.96 -11.80
N VAL A 137 -3.44 -3.83 -10.51
CA VAL A 137 -2.87 -2.59 -9.93
C VAL A 137 -1.58 -2.20 -10.66
N VAL A 138 -0.67 -3.17 -10.89
CA VAL A 138 0.58 -2.91 -11.62
C VAL A 138 0.28 -2.46 -13.06
N GLU A 139 -0.63 -3.11 -13.78
CA GLU A 139 -0.97 -2.69 -15.15
C GLU A 139 -1.56 -1.29 -15.20
N LEU A 140 -2.44 -0.94 -14.25
CA LEU A 140 -3.02 0.39 -14.18
C LEU A 140 -1.98 1.46 -13.83
N ALA A 141 -1.08 1.17 -12.90
CA ALA A 141 -0.01 2.09 -12.49
C ALA A 141 1.02 2.29 -13.61
N ARG A 142 1.30 1.24 -14.39
CA ARG A 142 2.26 1.28 -15.50
C ARG A 142 1.75 2.02 -16.74
N ARG A 143 0.53 2.47 -16.76
CA ARG A 143 0.07 3.41 -17.82
C ARG A 143 0.73 4.79 -17.69
N ASP A 144 1.11 5.14 -16.46
CA ASP A 144 1.64 6.46 -16.12
C ASP A 144 3.11 6.39 -15.63
N HIS A 145 3.64 5.20 -15.31
CA HIS A 145 4.96 4.98 -14.70
C HIS A 145 5.65 3.74 -15.25
N ASP A 146 6.95 3.81 -15.50
CA ASP A 146 7.74 2.66 -16.01
C ASP A 146 8.01 1.62 -14.92
N THR A 147 8.18 2.07 -13.67
CA THR A 147 8.50 1.21 -12.52
C THR A 147 7.48 1.36 -11.42
N VAL A 148 6.97 0.22 -10.96
CA VAL A 148 6.08 0.11 -9.80
C VAL A 148 6.86 -0.47 -8.64
N SER A 149 6.84 0.21 -7.50
CA SER A 149 7.50 -0.23 -6.27
C SER A 149 6.50 -0.38 -5.12
N LEU A 150 6.90 -1.11 -4.10
CA LEU A 150 6.23 -1.19 -2.81
C LEU A 150 7.23 -1.64 -1.75
N TYR A 151 6.93 -1.41 -0.48
CA TYR A 151 7.63 -2.06 0.61
C TYR A 151 6.64 -2.82 1.50
N VAL A 152 7.13 -3.80 2.23
CA VAL A 152 6.31 -4.69 3.05
C VAL A 152 7.09 -5.13 4.28
N ASN A 153 6.42 -5.32 5.41
CA ASN A 153 7.06 -5.87 6.60
C ASN A 153 7.60 -7.29 6.32
N ASP A 154 8.81 -7.59 6.76
CA ASP A 154 9.47 -8.87 6.52
C ASP A 154 8.72 -10.06 7.13
N PHE A 155 8.02 -9.85 8.23
CA PHE A 155 7.15 -10.84 8.86
C PHE A 155 5.85 -11.11 8.07
N ASN A 156 5.46 -10.24 7.13
CA ASN A 156 4.29 -10.45 6.27
C ASN A 156 4.62 -11.40 5.10
N THR A 157 4.95 -12.63 5.45
CA THR A 157 5.36 -13.67 4.49
C THR A 157 4.29 -13.99 3.45
N ARG A 158 3.01 -13.77 3.79
CA ARG A 158 1.88 -13.95 2.86
C ARG A 158 1.92 -12.90 1.75
N ALA A 159 2.07 -11.63 2.07
CA ALA A 159 2.17 -10.55 1.10
C ALA A 159 3.44 -10.71 0.24
N LEU A 160 4.59 -11.03 0.84
CA LEU A 160 5.83 -11.29 0.12
C LEU A 160 5.67 -12.39 -0.95
N ARG A 161 4.97 -13.49 -0.64
CA ARG A 161 4.68 -14.57 -1.62
C ARG A 161 3.80 -14.07 -2.76
N ILE A 162 2.79 -13.25 -2.47
CA ILE A 162 1.91 -12.67 -3.48
C ILE A 162 2.70 -11.77 -4.41
N TYR A 163 3.49 -10.83 -3.90
CA TYR A 163 4.27 -9.89 -4.70
C TYR A 163 5.30 -10.59 -5.59
N ARG A 164 6.03 -11.58 -5.05
CA ARG A 164 6.96 -12.39 -5.85
C ARG A 164 6.24 -13.16 -6.97
N ARG A 165 5.07 -13.70 -6.69
CA ARG A 165 4.25 -14.38 -7.70
C ARG A 165 3.80 -13.45 -8.82
N VAL A 166 3.50 -12.20 -8.50
CA VAL A 166 3.14 -11.17 -9.51
C VAL A 166 4.35 -10.79 -10.36
N GLY A 167 5.56 -10.85 -9.82
CA GLY A 167 6.81 -10.56 -10.54
C GLY A 167 7.66 -9.49 -9.89
N PHE A 168 7.31 -9.01 -8.69
CA PHE A 168 8.15 -8.08 -7.94
C PHE A 168 9.46 -8.73 -7.50
N GLU A 169 10.54 -7.97 -7.59
CA GLU A 169 11.88 -8.36 -7.17
C GLU A 169 12.39 -7.42 -6.07
N ARG A 170 13.21 -7.94 -5.15
CA ARG A 170 13.77 -7.13 -4.07
C ARG A 170 14.90 -6.26 -4.61
N VAL A 171 14.76 -4.95 -4.44
CA VAL A 171 15.73 -3.93 -4.87
C VAL A 171 16.40 -3.22 -3.70
N GLY A 172 15.90 -3.42 -2.47
CA GLY A 172 16.47 -2.77 -1.30
C GLY A 172 15.77 -3.15 -0.01
N THR A 173 16.02 -2.34 1.01
CA THR A 173 15.39 -2.45 2.33
C THR A 173 15.03 -1.06 2.83
N MET A 174 13.81 -0.93 3.32
CA MET A 174 13.32 0.24 4.05
C MET A 174 13.29 -0.04 5.55
N ALA A 175 13.19 1.00 6.33
CA ALA A 175 12.92 0.94 7.76
C ALA A 175 11.96 2.06 8.14
N THR A 176 11.12 1.84 9.15
CA THR A 176 10.14 2.82 9.63
C THR A 176 10.21 2.94 11.13
N LEU A 177 10.19 4.18 11.61
CA LEU A 177 10.01 4.55 13.01
C LEU A 177 8.59 5.14 13.14
N LEU A 178 7.74 4.53 13.94
CA LEU A 178 6.39 5.02 14.24
C LEU A 178 6.38 5.69 15.60
N TYR A 179 6.02 6.94 15.68
CA TYR A 179 5.90 7.77 16.86
C TYR A 179 4.45 7.89 17.33
#